data_1e6275cba8e3826b6489fee546419c0d
#
_entry.id   1e6275cba8e3826b6489fee546419c0d
#
_cell.length_a   1.000
_cell.length_b   1.000
_cell.length_c   1.000
_cell.angle_alpha   90.00
_cell.angle_beta   90.00
_cell.angle_gamma   90.00
#
_symmetry.space_group_name_H-M   'P 1'
#
loop_
_entity.id
_entity.type
_entity.pdbx_description
1 polymer ?
#
loop_
_entity_poly.entity_id
_entity_poly.type
_entity_poly.pdbx_seq_one_letter_code
_entity_poly.pdbx_strand_id
1 'polypeptide(L)'
;INLGGLTEKGFDAVNDLSYLILDVIEEMRLLQPSSMVQISKKNPDRFVKRALQIVKTGFGQPSFFNTDAIIQQLLRQGKTIEDARNGGASGCVETGAFGTEAYTLSGYFNLTKVLELSIYGGFDPQSKQQLGPETLPLEACDSFEVFYQQFVRQLAWFINIKMDGNLKIEALFAKYMPVPFLSLFIEDCVQNAEDYNAGGARYNTSYIQGVGLGSITDNLAAIKKWVYDFHQISPEQLVKAIRHDFVGFE
;
A
#
# COMPACT_ATOMS: atom_id res chain seq x y z
N ILE A 1 -15.95 3.29 -6.14
CA ILE A 1 -16.53 4.55 -6.66
C ILE A 1 -15.64 5.69 -6.20
N ASN A 2 -15.15 6.54 -7.11
CA ASN A 2 -14.38 7.73 -6.78
C ASN A 2 -15.23 8.98 -7.01
N LEU A 3 -15.25 9.89 -6.04
CA LEU A 3 -16.02 11.12 -6.07
C LEU A 3 -15.10 12.32 -5.78
N GLY A 4 -15.33 13.45 -6.42
CA GLY A 4 -14.51 14.64 -6.22
C GLY A 4 -13.22 14.64 -7.03
N GLY A 5 -12.16 15.22 -6.48
CA GLY A 5 -10.89 15.38 -7.19
C GLY A 5 -10.93 16.41 -8.30
N LEU A 6 -10.14 16.19 -9.34
CA LEU A 6 -10.04 17.11 -10.48
C LEU A 6 -10.43 16.42 -11.78
N THR A 7 -10.94 17.22 -12.73
CA THR A 7 -11.07 16.79 -14.12
C THR A 7 -9.68 16.71 -14.76
N GLU A 8 -9.56 16.03 -15.91
CA GLU A 8 -8.36 15.98 -16.74
C GLU A 8 -7.75 17.38 -17.00
N LYS A 9 -8.60 18.38 -17.23
CA LYS A 9 -8.20 19.77 -17.44
C LYS A 9 -7.84 20.54 -16.16
N GLY A 10 -7.92 19.88 -15.00
CA GLY A 10 -7.55 20.45 -13.70
C GLY A 10 -8.62 21.37 -13.08
N PHE A 11 -9.87 21.25 -13.50
CA PHE A 11 -11.02 21.90 -12.85
C PHE A 11 -11.60 21.02 -11.75
N ASP A 12 -12.46 21.58 -10.91
CA ASP A 12 -13.26 20.85 -9.94
C ASP A 12 -14.10 19.75 -10.62
N ALA A 13 -14.01 18.50 -10.14
CA ALA A 13 -14.76 17.38 -10.68
C ALA A 13 -16.05 17.09 -9.90
N VAL A 14 -16.32 17.84 -8.82
CA VAL A 14 -17.57 17.70 -8.04
C VAL A 14 -18.75 18.23 -8.86
N ASN A 15 -19.82 17.45 -8.93
CA ASN A 15 -21.06 17.81 -9.60
C ASN A 15 -22.26 17.26 -8.81
N ASP A 16 -23.48 17.49 -9.30
CA ASP A 16 -24.71 17.07 -8.61
C ASP A 16 -24.78 15.54 -8.41
N LEU A 17 -24.24 14.76 -9.35
CA LEU A 17 -24.17 13.31 -9.21
C LEU A 17 -23.27 12.89 -8.04
N SER A 18 -22.22 13.66 -7.74
CA SER A 18 -21.36 13.39 -6.57
C SER A 18 -22.15 13.45 -5.26
N TYR A 19 -23.05 14.40 -5.11
CA TYR A 19 -23.91 14.50 -3.92
C TYR A 19 -24.96 13.41 -3.89
N LEU A 20 -25.62 13.10 -5.02
CA LEU A 20 -26.59 12.02 -5.11
C LEU A 20 -25.98 10.67 -4.72
N ILE A 21 -24.78 10.38 -5.20
CA ILE A 21 -24.08 9.13 -4.83
C ILE A 21 -23.74 9.11 -3.34
N LEU A 22 -23.31 10.22 -2.74
CA LEU A 22 -23.09 10.32 -1.30
C LEU A 22 -24.37 10.05 -0.50
N ASP A 23 -25.52 10.58 -0.95
CA ASP A 23 -26.82 10.32 -0.31
C ASP A 23 -27.19 8.84 -0.38
N VAL A 24 -27.01 8.19 -1.53
CA VAL A 24 -27.24 6.74 -1.71
C VAL A 24 -26.31 5.91 -0.81
N ILE A 25 -25.02 6.27 -0.71
CA ILE A 25 -24.07 5.59 0.17
C ILE A 25 -24.53 5.64 1.63
N GLU A 26 -25.00 6.81 2.10
CA GLU A 26 -25.49 6.98 3.46
C GLU A 26 -26.78 6.20 3.70
N GLU A 27 -27.78 6.36 2.83
CA GLU A 27 -29.08 5.74 2.95
C GLU A 27 -29.02 4.21 2.93
N MET A 28 -28.29 3.68 1.94
CA MET A 28 -28.17 2.23 1.75
C MET A 28 -27.06 1.58 2.58
N ARG A 29 -26.20 2.36 3.21
CA ARG A 29 -25.02 1.90 3.96
C ARG A 29 -24.17 0.91 3.17
N LEU A 30 -23.83 1.29 1.93
CA LEU A 30 -23.12 0.44 0.99
C LEU A 30 -21.64 0.27 1.41
N LEU A 31 -21.25 -0.95 1.74
CA LEU A 31 -19.85 -1.33 1.97
C LEU A 31 -19.13 -1.63 0.64
N GLN A 32 -19.87 -2.14 -0.34
CA GLN A 32 -19.36 -2.43 -1.67
C GLN A 32 -20.33 -1.93 -2.75
N PRO A 33 -19.82 -1.39 -3.85
CA PRO A 33 -18.40 -1.09 -4.11
C PRO A 33 -17.86 -0.01 -3.16
N SER A 34 -16.60 -0.16 -2.71
CA SER A 34 -15.95 0.81 -1.83
C SER A 34 -16.06 2.23 -2.39
N SER A 35 -16.35 3.20 -1.54
CA SER A 35 -16.48 4.60 -1.91
C SER A 35 -15.29 5.42 -1.43
N MET A 36 -14.74 6.23 -2.32
CA MET A 36 -13.61 7.12 -2.08
C MET A 36 -13.99 8.55 -2.40
N VAL A 37 -13.66 9.45 -1.49
CA VAL A 37 -13.76 10.89 -1.68
C VAL A 37 -12.37 11.44 -1.88
N GLN A 38 -12.11 11.93 -3.07
CA GLN A 38 -10.87 12.58 -3.43
C GLN A 38 -11.00 14.08 -3.19
N ILE A 39 -10.08 14.64 -2.40
CA ILE A 39 -10.09 16.04 -2.00
C ILE A 39 -8.95 16.78 -2.66
N SER A 40 -9.27 17.85 -3.40
CA SER A 40 -8.37 18.87 -3.88
C SER A 40 -8.74 20.23 -3.26
N LYS A 41 -7.78 21.14 -3.22
CA LYS A 41 -8.02 22.53 -2.83
C LYS A 41 -9.07 23.24 -3.70
N LYS A 42 -9.42 22.71 -4.87
CA LYS A 42 -10.41 23.24 -5.80
C LYS A 42 -11.82 22.74 -5.52
N ASN A 43 -11.98 21.68 -4.72
CA ASN A 43 -13.30 21.17 -4.42
C ASN A 43 -14.03 22.03 -3.39
N PRO A 44 -15.36 22.19 -3.49
CA PRO A 44 -16.11 23.05 -2.60
C PRO A 44 -16.21 22.44 -1.19
N ASP A 45 -16.09 23.28 -0.16
CA ASP A 45 -16.23 22.89 1.25
C ASP A 45 -17.50 22.11 1.55
N ARG A 46 -18.61 22.45 0.89
CA ARG A 46 -19.89 21.78 1.07
C ARG A 46 -19.81 20.28 0.74
N PHE A 47 -19.01 19.91 -0.28
CA PHE A 47 -18.80 18.52 -0.67
C PHE A 47 -18.02 17.77 0.40
N VAL A 48 -16.93 18.34 0.87
CA VAL A 48 -16.12 17.74 1.95
C VAL A 48 -16.95 17.59 3.23
N LYS A 49 -17.71 18.62 3.60
CA LYS A 49 -18.61 18.60 4.76
C LYS A 49 -19.69 17.51 4.64
N ARG A 50 -20.29 17.34 3.45
CA ARG A 50 -21.30 16.30 3.21
C ARG A 50 -20.70 14.91 3.40
N ALA A 51 -19.54 14.64 2.84
CA ALA A 51 -18.86 13.36 3.01
C ALA A 51 -18.45 13.09 4.48
N LEU A 52 -17.96 14.11 5.20
CA LEU A 52 -17.63 14.00 6.63
C LEU A 52 -18.86 13.73 7.50
N GLN A 53 -20.05 14.24 7.15
CA GLN A 53 -21.29 13.91 7.86
C GLN A 53 -21.58 12.41 7.80
N ILE A 54 -21.34 11.76 6.66
CA ILE A 54 -21.51 10.31 6.52
C ILE A 54 -20.49 9.56 7.38
N VAL A 55 -19.21 9.94 7.32
CA VAL A 55 -18.17 9.32 8.17
C VAL A 55 -18.50 9.45 9.66
N LYS A 56 -19.04 10.59 10.08
CA LYS A 56 -19.44 10.84 11.47
C LYS A 56 -20.49 9.84 11.98
N THR A 57 -21.24 9.19 11.11
CA THR A 57 -22.19 8.13 11.51
C THR A 57 -21.52 6.84 12.00
N GLY A 58 -20.18 6.74 11.91
CA GLY A 58 -19.41 5.54 12.28
C GLY A 58 -19.53 4.41 11.27
N PHE A 59 -20.03 4.69 10.07
CA PHE A 59 -20.25 3.67 9.02
C PHE A 59 -18.96 3.15 8.41
N GLY A 60 -17.85 3.94 8.42
CA GLY A 60 -16.56 3.55 7.86
C GLY A 60 -16.38 3.84 6.36
N GLN A 61 -17.36 4.42 5.71
CA GLN A 61 -17.34 4.87 4.32
C GLN A 61 -17.87 6.31 4.24
N PRO A 62 -17.48 7.11 3.24
CA PRO A 62 -16.39 6.91 2.27
C PRO A 62 -14.99 7.08 2.89
N SER A 63 -13.96 6.51 2.24
CA SER A 63 -12.56 6.79 2.55
C SER A 63 -12.13 8.12 1.92
N PHE A 64 -11.17 8.82 2.56
CA PHE A 64 -10.70 10.12 2.08
C PHE A 64 -9.29 10.04 1.50
N PHE A 65 -9.09 10.64 0.34
CA PHE A 65 -7.81 10.67 -0.35
C PHE A 65 -7.43 12.10 -0.78
N ASN A 66 -6.15 12.41 -0.67
CA ASN A 66 -5.59 13.68 -1.10
C ASN A 66 -5.27 13.63 -2.61
N THR A 67 -6.13 14.22 -3.44
CA THR A 67 -5.96 14.27 -4.89
C THR A 67 -4.64 14.91 -5.30
N ASP A 68 -4.23 16.00 -4.66
CA ASP A 68 -3.02 16.72 -5.04
C ASP A 68 -1.77 15.86 -4.77
N ALA A 69 -1.77 15.08 -3.69
CA ALA A 69 -0.71 14.10 -3.39
C ALA A 69 -0.70 12.93 -4.39
N ILE A 70 -1.88 12.39 -4.74
CA ILE A 70 -2.02 11.32 -5.75
C ILE A 70 -1.46 11.79 -7.09
N ILE A 71 -1.85 12.97 -7.56
CA ILE A 71 -1.35 13.53 -8.83
C ILE A 71 0.19 13.62 -8.80
N GLN A 72 0.77 14.13 -7.72
CA GLN A 72 2.22 14.22 -7.58
C GLN A 72 2.91 12.84 -7.59
N GLN A 73 2.28 11.85 -6.97
CA GLN A 73 2.78 10.46 -6.99
C GLN A 73 2.77 9.89 -8.42
N LEU A 74 1.66 10.04 -9.14
CA LEU A 74 1.50 9.54 -10.51
C LEU A 74 2.46 10.23 -11.49
N LEU A 75 2.68 11.54 -11.36
CA LEU A 75 3.68 12.27 -12.14
C LEU A 75 5.11 11.75 -11.88
N ARG A 76 5.47 11.45 -10.63
CA ARG A 76 6.78 10.85 -10.30
C ARG A 76 6.96 9.45 -10.88
N GLN A 77 5.86 8.74 -11.13
CA GLN A 77 5.85 7.46 -11.83
C GLN A 77 5.92 7.60 -13.36
N GLY A 78 6.03 8.83 -13.90
CA GLY A 78 6.17 9.09 -15.32
C GLY A 78 4.85 9.19 -16.10
N LYS A 79 3.70 9.32 -15.41
CA LYS A 79 2.41 9.51 -16.09
C LYS A 79 2.26 10.96 -16.56
N THR A 80 1.43 11.17 -17.58
CA THR A 80 1.09 12.54 -18.04
C THR A 80 0.28 13.27 -16.99
N ILE A 81 0.20 14.59 -17.07
CA ILE A 81 -0.59 15.39 -16.15
C ILE A 81 -2.09 15.13 -16.32
N GLU A 82 -2.53 14.87 -17.53
CA GLU A 82 -3.91 14.53 -17.87
C GLU A 82 -4.30 13.20 -17.25
N ASP A 83 -3.50 12.14 -17.46
CA ASP A 83 -3.73 10.81 -16.90
C ASP A 83 -3.65 10.85 -15.37
N ALA A 84 -2.69 11.59 -14.80
CA ALA A 84 -2.57 11.73 -13.35
C ALA A 84 -3.78 12.43 -12.70
N ARG A 85 -4.37 13.43 -13.38
CA ARG A 85 -5.59 14.12 -12.91
C ARG A 85 -6.84 13.24 -13.06
N ASN A 86 -6.89 12.41 -14.10
CA ASN A 86 -7.94 11.41 -14.29
C ASN A 86 -7.73 10.16 -13.44
N GLY A 87 -6.76 10.19 -12.55
CA GLY A 87 -6.43 9.11 -11.65
C GLY A 87 -7.11 9.22 -10.28
N GLY A 88 -6.87 8.24 -9.46
CA GLY A 88 -7.42 8.20 -8.10
C GLY A 88 -6.98 6.96 -7.35
N ALA A 89 -7.69 6.69 -6.24
CA ALA A 89 -7.49 5.49 -5.46
C ALA A 89 -8.42 4.36 -5.94
N SER A 90 -7.92 3.13 -5.91
CA SER A 90 -8.65 1.92 -6.25
C SER A 90 -8.62 0.94 -5.08
N GLY A 91 -9.73 0.25 -4.86
CA GLY A 91 -9.85 -0.78 -3.82
C GLY A 91 -9.63 -0.23 -2.41
N CYS A 92 -8.41 -0.24 -1.94
CA CYS A 92 -8.04 0.24 -0.61
C CYS A 92 -7.25 1.55 -0.67
N VAL A 93 -6.03 1.51 -1.25
CA VAL A 93 -5.09 2.63 -1.29
C VAL A 93 -4.27 2.67 -2.58
N GLU A 94 -4.48 1.75 -3.49
CA GLU A 94 -3.77 1.68 -4.76
C GLU A 94 -4.12 2.90 -5.61
N THR A 95 -3.12 3.67 -5.99
CA THR A 95 -3.31 4.88 -6.79
C THR A 95 -2.86 4.64 -8.23
N GLY A 96 -3.66 5.10 -9.20
CA GLY A 96 -3.31 4.95 -10.61
C GLY A 96 -4.20 5.77 -11.52
N ALA A 97 -3.91 5.70 -12.81
CA ALA A 97 -4.61 6.43 -13.87
C ALA A 97 -5.79 5.59 -14.41
N PHE A 98 -7.01 6.07 -14.21
CA PHE A 98 -8.20 5.33 -14.62
C PHE A 98 -8.33 5.23 -16.14
N GLY A 99 -8.72 4.05 -16.62
CA GLY A 99 -8.90 3.76 -18.04
C GLY A 99 -7.62 3.62 -18.87
N THR A 100 -6.45 3.92 -18.31
CA THR A 100 -5.16 3.87 -19.01
C THR A 100 -4.10 3.01 -18.33
N GLU A 101 -4.41 2.48 -17.14
CA GLU A 101 -3.45 1.71 -16.35
C GLU A 101 -3.97 0.31 -15.98
N ALA A 102 -3.09 -0.67 -16.11
CA ALA A 102 -3.27 -1.99 -15.54
C ALA A 102 -2.75 -2.02 -14.09
N TYR A 103 -3.60 -2.47 -13.18
CA TYR A 103 -3.29 -2.64 -11.76
C TYR A 103 -3.08 -4.10 -11.44
N THR A 104 -1.84 -4.55 -11.37
CA THR A 104 -1.55 -5.93 -11.01
C THR A 104 -1.13 -6.00 -9.55
N LEU A 105 -2.07 -6.37 -8.66
CA LEU A 105 -1.78 -6.61 -7.26
C LEU A 105 -1.36 -8.07 -7.06
N SER A 106 -0.05 -8.30 -6.99
CA SER A 106 0.52 -9.65 -6.90
C SER A 106 0.68 -10.15 -5.46
N GLY A 107 0.16 -9.44 -4.47
CA GLY A 107 0.05 -9.89 -3.10
C GLY A 107 0.60 -8.95 -2.04
N TYR A 108 0.65 -9.47 -0.82
CA TYR A 108 0.99 -8.76 0.40
C TYR A 108 2.43 -9.03 0.82
N PHE A 109 3.00 -8.08 1.53
CA PHE A 109 4.35 -8.17 2.08
C PHE A 109 4.31 -7.86 3.58
N ASN A 110 4.62 -8.85 4.42
CA ASN A 110 4.57 -8.70 5.88
C ASN A 110 5.86 -8.06 6.40
N LEU A 111 5.82 -6.74 6.61
CA LEU A 111 6.95 -5.96 7.11
C LEU A 111 7.37 -6.36 8.54
N THR A 112 6.40 -6.72 9.39
CA THR A 112 6.70 -7.09 10.78
C THR A 112 7.43 -8.42 10.86
N LYS A 113 7.13 -9.37 9.96
CA LYS A 113 7.87 -10.63 9.86
C LYS A 113 9.32 -10.42 9.44
N VAL A 114 9.59 -9.45 8.58
CA VAL A 114 10.97 -9.09 8.20
C VAL A 114 11.74 -8.55 9.41
N LEU A 115 11.09 -7.73 10.26
CA LEU A 115 11.72 -7.25 11.49
C LEU A 115 12.00 -8.42 12.46
N GLU A 116 11.04 -9.34 12.64
CA GLU A 116 11.25 -10.54 13.45
C GLU A 116 12.46 -11.33 12.96
N LEU A 117 12.54 -11.60 11.66
CA LEU A 117 13.70 -12.29 11.08
C LEU A 117 15.01 -11.52 11.29
N SER A 118 14.97 -10.17 11.26
CA SER A 118 16.15 -9.36 11.52
C SER A 118 16.63 -9.48 12.96
N ILE A 119 15.72 -9.59 13.93
CA ILE A 119 16.05 -9.81 15.34
C ILE A 119 16.83 -11.13 15.51
N TYR A 120 16.51 -12.15 14.73
CA TYR A 120 17.15 -13.47 14.78
C TYR A 120 18.18 -13.72 13.66
N GLY A 121 18.69 -12.67 12.98
CA GLY A 121 19.73 -12.82 11.97
C GLY A 121 19.30 -13.54 10.70
N GLY A 122 18.01 -13.50 10.36
CA GLY A 122 17.40 -14.16 9.19
C GLY A 122 16.81 -15.55 9.52
N PHE A 123 17.02 -16.03 10.74
CA PHE A 123 16.45 -17.30 11.23
C PHE A 123 15.00 -17.11 11.68
N ASP A 124 14.12 -18.02 11.29
CA ASP A 124 12.74 -18.03 11.75
C ASP A 124 12.57 -19.02 12.93
N PRO A 125 12.30 -18.53 14.15
CA PRO A 125 12.15 -19.40 15.31
C PRO A 125 10.90 -20.29 15.23
N GLN A 126 9.87 -19.92 14.48
CA GLN A 126 8.64 -20.68 14.35
C GLN A 126 8.82 -21.90 13.44
N SER A 127 9.34 -21.73 12.23
CA SER A 127 9.62 -22.82 11.30
C SER A 127 10.95 -23.51 11.55
N LYS A 128 11.81 -22.94 12.39
CA LYS A 128 13.19 -23.40 12.68
C LYS A 128 14.07 -23.47 11.43
N GLN A 129 13.89 -22.52 10.52
CA GLN A 129 14.62 -22.45 9.25
C GLN A 129 15.30 -21.10 9.07
N GLN A 130 16.40 -21.08 8.34
CA GLN A 130 17.00 -19.86 7.83
C GLN A 130 16.20 -19.41 6.62
N LEU A 131 15.31 -18.41 6.79
CA LEU A 131 14.45 -17.90 5.71
C LEU A 131 15.04 -16.71 4.98
N GLY A 132 15.78 -15.85 5.70
CA GLY A 132 16.46 -14.69 5.13
C GLY A 132 17.98 -14.89 5.03
N PRO A 133 18.72 -13.93 4.47
CA PRO A 133 20.18 -13.99 4.47
C PRO A 133 20.73 -14.00 5.91
N GLU A 134 21.84 -14.66 6.12
CA GLU A 134 22.55 -14.57 7.39
C GLU A 134 23.01 -13.13 7.63
N THR A 135 22.53 -12.54 8.72
CA THR A 135 22.87 -11.20 9.20
C THR A 135 23.18 -11.23 10.69
N LEU A 136 23.74 -10.14 11.23
CA LEU A 136 23.90 -10.04 12.67
C LEU A 136 22.53 -10.02 13.37
N PRO A 137 22.29 -10.89 14.37
CA PRO A 137 21.09 -10.80 15.19
C PRO A 137 21.14 -9.55 16.09
N LEU A 138 20.00 -9.17 16.65
CA LEU A 138 19.90 -7.98 17.52
C LEU A 138 20.94 -8.01 18.66
N GLU A 139 21.13 -9.19 19.27
CA GLU A 139 22.05 -9.41 20.39
C GLU A 139 23.53 -9.15 20.03
N ALA A 140 23.87 -9.19 18.75
CA ALA A 140 25.24 -8.96 18.26
C ALA A 140 25.43 -7.55 17.64
N CYS A 141 24.44 -6.67 17.75
CA CYS A 141 24.52 -5.32 17.21
C CYS A 141 24.87 -4.31 18.31
N ASP A 142 26.00 -3.63 18.17
CA ASP A 142 26.50 -2.67 19.17
C ASP A 142 25.75 -1.33 19.15
N SER A 143 24.99 -1.03 18.09
CA SER A 143 24.20 0.20 17.95
C SER A 143 22.91 -0.03 17.18
N PHE A 144 21.95 0.90 17.34
CA PHE A 144 20.72 0.89 16.57
C PHE A 144 20.99 0.98 15.06
N GLU A 145 21.96 1.79 14.65
CA GLU A 145 22.35 1.97 13.25
C GLU A 145 22.83 0.66 12.64
N VAL A 146 23.63 -0.12 13.35
CA VAL A 146 24.08 -1.45 12.91
C VAL A 146 22.87 -2.39 12.77
N PHE A 147 22.00 -2.46 13.76
CA PHE A 147 20.79 -3.28 13.70
C PHE A 147 19.86 -2.84 12.55
N TYR A 148 19.64 -1.54 12.39
CA TYR A 148 18.81 -1.00 11.32
C TYR A 148 19.35 -1.38 9.94
N GLN A 149 20.66 -1.40 9.74
CA GLN A 149 21.26 -1.87 8.48
C GLN A 149 21.02 -3.39 8.25
N GLN A 150 20.99 -4.21 9.30
CA GLN A 150 20.62 -5.62 9.16
C GLN A 150 19.15 -5.76 8.74
N PHE A 151 18.26 -4.97 9.33
CA PHE A 151 16.86 -4.93 8.92
C PHE A 151 16.69 -4.49 7.46
N VAL A 152 17.38 -3.42 7.02
CA VAL A 152 17.34 -2.96 5.62
C VAL A 152 17.86 -4.05 4.67
N ARG A 153 18.89 -4.79 5.05
CA ARG A 153 19.43 -5.90 4.25
C ARG A 153 18.43 -7.05 4.12
N GLN A 154 17.77 -7.44 5.21
CA GLN A 154 16.69 -8.44 5.18
C GLN A 154 15.53 -7.97 4.29
N LEU A 155 15.10 -6.73 4.48
CA LEU A 155 13.99 -6.13 3.73
C LEU A 155 14.28 -6.13 2.22
N ALA A 156 15.46 -5.66 1.82
CA ALA A 156 15.86 -5.62 0.41
C ALA A 156 15.89 -7.03 -0.22
N TRP A 157 16.38 -8.03 0.52
CA TRP A 157 16.42 -9.41 0.03
C TRP A 157 15.01 -9.98 -0.20
N PHE A 158 14.10 -9.81 0.75
CA PHE A 158 12.71 -10.27 0.60
C PHE A 158 11.93 -9.50 -0.46
N ILE A 159 12.20 -8.19 -0.65
CA ILE A 159 11.62 -7.40 -1.75
C ILE A 159 12.05 -7.97 -3.09
N ASN A 160 13.33 -8.30 -3.28
CA ASN A 160 13.82 -8.87 -4.52
C ASN A 160 13.16 -10.21 -4.84
N ILE A 161 13.04 -11.11 -3.86
CA ILE A 161 12.31 -12.39 -4.04
C ILE A 161 10.85 -12.14 -4.44
N LYS A 162 10.20 -11.17 -3.77
CA LYS A 162 8.80 -10.83 -4.08
C LYS A 162 8.67 -10.27 -5.49
N MET A 163 9.58 -9.41 -5.93
CA MET A 163 9.59 -8.87 -7.29
C MET A 163 9.77 -9.98 -8.33
N ASP A 164 10.72 -10.88 -8.13
CA ASP A 164 10.94 -12.02 -9.03
C ASP A 164 9.71 -12.94 -9.08
N GLY A 165 9.06 -13.14 -7.94
CA GLY A 165 7.80 -13.88 -7.84
C GLY A 165 6.67 -13.21 -8.60
N ASN A 166 6.53 -11.88 -8.49
CA ASN A 166 5.52 -11.10 -9.20
C ASN A 166 5.69 -11.21 -10.72
N LEU A 167 6.91 -11.04 -11.24
CA LEU A 167 7.19 -11.17 -12.67
C LEU A 167 6.77 -12.54 -13.23
N LYS A 168 6.99 -13.61 -12.45
CA LYS A 168 6.54 -14.96 -12.84
C LYS A 168 5.01 -15.09 -12.82
N ILE A 169 4.34 -14.52 -11.83
CA ILE A 169 2.87 -14.52 -11.72
C ILE A 169 2.27 -13.75 -12.88
N GLU A 170 2.79 -12.57 -13.20
CA GLU A 170 2.32 -11.74 -14.31
C GLU A 170 2.50 -12.44 -15.67
N ALA A 171 3.64 -13.10 -15.88
CA ALA A 171 3.85 -13.91 -17.08
C ALA A 171 2.86 -15.08 -17.21
N LEU A 172 2.47 -15.70 -16.09
CA LEU A 172 1.45 -16.75 -16.06
C LEU A 172 0.06 -16.17 -16.34
N PHE A 173 -0.28 -15.01 -15.80
CA PHE A 173 -1.55 -14.33 -16.09
C PHE A 173 -1.65 -13.94 -17.56
N ALA A 174 -0.61 -13.34 -18.13
CA ALA A 174 -0.56 -13.02 -19.56
C ALA A 174 -0.82 -14.24 -20.44
N LYS A 175 -0.26 -15.39 -20.05
CA LYS A 175 -0.35 -16.62 -20.85
C LYS A 175 -1.66 -17.39 -20.68
N TYR A 176 -2.18 -17.49 -19.45
CA TYR A 176 -3.23 -18.44 -19.10
C TYR A 176 -4.54 -17.80 -18.65
N MET A 177 -4.53 -16.49 -18.35
CA MET A 177 -5.69 -15.80 -17.79
C MET A 177 -5.98 -14.48 -18.52
N PRO A 178 -6.23 -14.51 -19.85
CA PRO A 178 -6.61 -13.30 -20.57
C PRO A 178 -7.96 -12.79 -20.05
N VAL A 179 -8.12 -11.46 -20.04
CA VAL A 179 -9.31 -10.76 -19.56
C VAL A 179 -9.91 -9.83 -20.64
N PRO A 180 -10.37 -10.39 -21.77
CA PRO A 180 -10.77 -9.60 -22.92
C PRO A 180 -11.88 -8.59 -22.61
N PHE A 181 -12.82 -8.93 -21.73
CA PHE A 181 -13.89 -8.02 -21.34
C PHE A 181 -13.35 -6.79 -20.59
N LEU A 182 -12.41 -6.96 -19.65
CA LEU A 182 -11.75 -5.85 -18.96
C LEU A 182 -10.92 -5.01 -19.93
N SER A 183 -10.24 -5.66 -20.87
CA SER A 183 -9.40 -5.00 -21.87
C SER A 183 -10.18 -4.02 -22.75
N LEU A 184 -11.50 -4.22 -22.93
CA LEU A 184 -12.37 -3.29 -23.68
C LEU A 184 -12.54 -1.93 -22.98
N PHE A 185 -12.31 -1.85 -21.66
CA PHE A 185 -12.44 -0.60 -20.89
C PHE A 185 -11.10 0.11 -20.68
N ILE A 186 -10.02 -0.40 -21.23
CA ILE A 186 -8.67 0.18 -21.14
C ILE A 186 -8.26 0.63 -22.55
N GLU A 187 -8.06 1.93 -22.72
CA GLU A 187 -7.93 2.56 -24.04
C GLU A 187 -6.87 1.92 -24.94
N ASP A 188 -5.66 1.75 -24.44
CA ASP A 188 -4.54 1.27 -25.25
C ASP A 188 -4.62 -0.23 -25.53
N CYS A 189 -5.32 -1.02 -24.70
CA CYS A 189 -5.55 -2.44 -24.95
C CYS A 189 -6.29 -2.68 -26.27
N VAL A 190 -7.31 -1.88 -26.54
CA VAL A 190 -8.08 -1.99 -27.81
C VAL A 190 -7.22 -1.53 -28.99
N GLN A 191 -6.49 -0.41 -28.85
CA GLN A 191 -5.65 0.13 -29.91
C GLN A 191 -4.48 -0.78 -30.28
N ASN A 192 -3.88 -1.40 -29.28
CA ASN A 192 -2.74 -2.31 -29.45
C ASN A 192 -3.19 -3.75 -29.79
N ALA A 193 -4.49 -4.05 -29.70
CA ALA A 193 -5.03 -5.40 -29.81
C ALA A 193 -4.34 -6.37 -28.83
N GLU A 194 -4.04 -5.92 -27.63
CA GLU A 194 -3.32 -6.65 -26.60
C GLU A 194 -4.08 -6.65 -25.29
N ASP A 195 -4.10 -7.83 -24.61
CA ASP A 195 -4.86 -8.02 -23.39
C ASP A 195 -4.28 -7.22 -22.21
N TYR A 196 -5.14 -6.80 -21.29
CA TYR A 196 -4.79 -6.11 -20.04
C TYR A 196 -3.68 -6.84 -19.26
N ASN A 197 -3.78 -8.17 -19.11
CA ASN A 197 -2.77 -8.96 -18.42
C ASN A 197 -1.50 -9.20 -19.25
N ALA A 198 -1.53 -8.92 -20.55
CA ALA A 198 -0.38 -9.06 -21.43
C ALA A 198 0.40 -7.74 -21.63
N GLY A 199 0.00 -6.67 -20.95
CA GLY A 199 0.66 -5.37 -21.04
C GLY A 199 0.04 -4.40 -22.02
N GLY A 200 -1.19 -4.64 -22.46
CA GLY A 200 -1.90 -3.81 -23.45
C GLY A 200 -2.22 -2.40 -22.97
N ALA A 201 -2.25 -2.13 -21.66
CA ALA A 201 -2.49 -0.81 -21.11
C ALA A 201 -1.31 0.14 -21.35
N ARG A 202 -1.58 1.47 -21.35
CA ARG A 202 -0.54 2.52 -21.45
C ARG A 202 0.45 2.45 -20.30
N TYR A 203 -0.04 2.22 -19.10
CA TYR A 203 0.77 2.03 -17.90
C TYR A 203 0.49 0.65 -17.31
N ASN A 204 1.56 -0.07 -16.99
CA ASN A 204 1.46 -1.41 -16.43
C ASN A 204 2.22 -1.42 -15.11
N THR A 205 1.50 -1.43 -13.98
CA THR A 205 2.06 -1.25 -12.65
C THR A 205 1.80 -2.47 -11.79
N SER A 206 2.87 -3.06 -11.25
CA SER A 206 2.80 -4.12 -10.24
C SER A 206 2.74 -3.50 -8.86
N TYR A 207 1.72 -3.87 -8.08
CA TYR A 207 1.54 -3.41 -6.71
C TYR A 207 1.92 -4.48 -5.70
N ILE A 208 2.65 -4.07 -4.67
CA ILE A 208 2.95 -4.88 -3.49
C ILE A 208 2.41 -4.11 -2.28
N GLN A 209 1.49 -4.70 -1.54
CA GLN A 209 1.00 -4.11 -0.30
C GLN A 209 1.94 -4.44 0.86
N GLY A 210 2.60 -3.41 1.40
CA GLY A 210 3.38 -3.50 2.63
C GLY A 210 2.47 -3.42 3.85
N VAL A 211 2.31 -4.54 4.57
CA VAL A 211 1.46 -4.63 5.77
C VAL A 211 2.27 -4.48 7.03
N GLY A 212 1.75 -3.71 7.99
CA GLY A 212 2.37 -3.53 9.31
C GLY A 212 3.32 -2.33 9.41
N LEU A 213 3.18 -1.32 8.54
CA LEU A 213 4.05 -0.12 8.56
C LEU A 213 4.00 0.62 9.90
N GLY A 214 2.82 0.80 10.49
CA GLY A 214 2.68 1.40 11.83
C GLY A 214 3.39 0.57 12.90
N SER A 215 3.11 -0.73 12.95
CA SER A 215 3.73 -1.64 13.92
C SER A 215 5.25 -1.69 13.80
N ILE A 216 5.80 -1.74 12.58
CA ILE A 216 7.26 -1.76 12.40
C ILE A 216 7.90 -0.44 12.81
N THR A 217 7.23 0.69 12.55
CA THR A 217 7.71 2.01 12.97
C THR A 217 7.78 2.10 14.50
N ASP A 218 6.73 1.69 15.18
CA ASP A 218 6.67 1.68 16.65
C ASP A 218 7.70 0.73 17.24
N ASN A 219 7.83 -0.47 16.68
CA ASN A 219 8.80 -1.47 17.16
C ASN A 219 10.25 -1.00 16.98
N LEU A 220 10.61 -0.44 15.83
CA LEU A 220 11.94 0.11 15.59
C LEU A 220 12.21 1.32 16.51
N ALA A 221 11.23 2.19 16.72
CA ALA A 221 11.34 3.31 17.64
C ALA A 221 11.52 2.85 19.09
N ALA A 222 10.79 1.79 19.50
CA ALA A 222 10.93 1.20 20.84
C ALA A 222 12.31 0.55 21.03
N ILE A 223 12.80 -0.23 20.07
CA ILE A 223 14.16 -0.80 20.10
C ILE A 223 15.19 0.30 20.21
N LYS A 224 15.12 1.33 19.33
CA LYS A 224 16.03 2.44 19.37
C LYS A 224 16.04 3.10 20.75
N LYS A 225 14.87 3.48 21.25
CA LYS A 225 14.73 4.25 22.49
C LYS A 225 15.14 3.46 23.72
N TRP A 226 14.60 2.27 23.90
CA TRP A 226 14.72 1.55 25.18
C TRP A 226 15.97 0.69 25.27
N VAL A 227 16.45 0.16 24.14
CA VAL A 227 17.65 -0.66 24.10
C VAL A 227 18.90 0.20 23.93
N TYR A 228 18.93 1.10 22.94
CA TYR A 228 20.15 1.80 22.55
C TYR A 228 20.27 3.21 23.12
N ASP A 229 19.20 4.01 23.17
CA ASP A 229 19.31 5.40 23.65
C ASP A 229 19.31 5.47 25.21
N PHE A 230 18.41 4.73 25.84
CA PHE A 230 18.22 4.76 27.30
C PHE A 230 18.85 3.58 28.05
N HIS A 231 19.27 2.53 27.36
CA HIS A 231 19.87 1.32 27.95
C HIS A 231 19.05 0.72 29.11
N GLN A 232 17.70 0.82 29.04
CA GLN A 232 16.83 0.30 30.10
C GLN A 232 16.69 -1.22 30.04
N ILE A 233 16.80 -1.80 28.85
CA ILE A 233 16.82 -3.24 28.62
C ILE A 233 17.97 -3.57 27.67
N SER A 234 18.64 -4.72 27.91
CA SER A 234 19.65 -5.18 26.97
C SER A 234 19.02 -5.85 25.73
N PRO A 235 19.75 -5.93 24.60
CA PRO A 235 19.30 -6.72 23.43
C PRO A 235 18.89 -8.13 23.79
N GLU A 236 19.67 -8.83 24.64
CA GLU A 236 19.43 -10.20 25.08
C GLU A 236 18.15 -10.30 25.94
N GLN A 237 17.91 -9.32 26.81
CA GLN A 237 16.69 -9.25 27.62
C GLN A 237 15.45 -9.08 26.73
N LEU A 238 15.54 -8.21 25.71
CA LEU A 238 14.44 -8.04 24.76
C LEU A 238 14.16 -9.31 23.97
N VAL A 239 15.20 -9.95 23.40
CA VAL A 239 15.03 -11.20 22.66
C VAL A 239 14.46 -12.30 23.54
N LYS A 240 14.88 -12.39 24.79
CA LYS A 240 14.33 -13.32 25.78
C LYS A 240 12.86 -13.03 26.06
N ALA A 241 12.48 -11.77 26.24
CA ALA A 241 11.08 -11.37 26.46
C ALA A 241 10.19 -11.75 25.25
N ILE A 242 10.64 -11.45 24.03
CA ILE A 242 9.93 -11.81 22.79
C ILE A 242 9.71 -13.33 22.70
N ARG A 243 10.73 -14.14 23.00
CA ARG A 243 10.62 -15.63 22.99
C ARG A 243 9.62 -16.18 23.99
N HIS A 244 9.28 -15.43 25.02
CA HIS A 244 8.33 -15.82 26.07
C HIS A 244 7.01 -15.02 25.98
N ASP A 245 6.72 -14.40 24.85
CA ASP A 245 5.52 -13.56 24.66
C ASP A 245 5.35 -12.52 25.78
N PHE A 246 6.46 -12.00 26.28
CA PHE A 246 6.55 -11.05 27.41
C PHE A 246 6.03 -11.56 28.75
N VAL A 247 5.70 -12.84 28.88
CA VAL A 247 5.27 -13.43 30.16
C VAL A 247 6.42 -13.39 31.17
N GLY A 248 6.22 -12.71 32.30
CA GLY A 248 7.24 -12.53 33.33
C GLY A 248 8.23 -11.40 33.07
N PHE A 249 7.89 -10.48 32.14
CA PHE A 249 8.66 -9.25 31.83
C PHE A 249 7.79 -8.00 31.94
N GLU A 250 6.85 -7.99 32.84
CA GLU A 250 5.89 -6.91 33.11
C GLU A 250 6.54 -5.64 33.72
#